data_b8da1a709134be2ed79ab2e776cdcc33
#
_entry.id   b8da1a709134be2ed79ab2e776cdcc33
#
_cell.length_a   1.000
_cell.length_b   1.000
_cell.length_c   1.000
_cell.angle_alpha   90.00
_cell.angle_beta   90.00
_cell.angle_gamma   90.00
#
_symmetry.space_group_name_H-M   'P 1'
#
loop_
_entity.id
_entity.type
_entity.pdbx_description
1 polymer ?
#
loop_
_entity_poly.entity_id
_entity_poly.type
_entity_poly.pdbx_seq_one_letter_code
_entity_poly.pdbx_strand_id
1 'polypeptide(L)'
;MKIKILDLDDCKVRCSYSEQLKNFENEFTYPLGDKSFYIRHGYQGVYDYFSFFDQLGEVHYMVIEDDADKVIGAGCAILRHLNGEKVWYLCDFKIIKSFRGKHILEKMLLKYFFKFYKKSQKMYFVNMSNKKDNGLINRVTGLFHLFPIKAVDLYFFEWTMKDFIADNLNFDDYIFLTNKNKKDIVIDDEIFDIYHVIDKHSYIDVDKFHVADLAKIKSTDTLMYSSPMNDKVEQILKIKQLLTVGSFVSHRFKMKVYYSVEI
;
A
#
# COMPACT_ATOMS: atom_id res chain seq x y z
N MET A 1 -8.59 13.58 22.44
CA MET A 1 -8.16 12.99 21.17
C MET A 1 -7.38 14.03 20.35
N LYS A 2 -6.15 13.75 19.97
CA LYS A 2 -5.25 14.64 19.22
C LYS A 2 -4.94 14.00 17.85
N ILE A 3 -4.91 14.80 16.78
CA ILE A 3 -4.49 14.38 15.44
C ILE A 3 -3.26 15.21 15.07
N LYS A 4 -2.16 14.56 14.70
CA LYS A 4 -0.90 15.24 14.33
C LYS A 4 -0.21 14.56 13.15
N ILE A 5 0.58 15.33 12.39
CA ILE A 5 1.57 14.79 11.45
C ILE A 5 2.89 14.69 12.22
N LEU A 6 3.55 13.55 12.10
CA LEU A 6 4.86 13.32 12.71
C LEU A 6 5.94 14.10 11.95
N ASP A 7 6.87 14.66 12.70
CA ASP A 7 8.12 15.17 12.16
C ASP A 7 9.11 14.00 12.08
N LEU A 8 9.20 13.38 10.89
CA LEU A 8 10.05 12.21 10.68
C LEU A 8 11.53 12.56 10.47
N ASP A 9 11.86 13.83 10.34
CA ASP A 9 13.25 14.31 10.31
C ASP A 9 13.84 14.38 11.73
N ASP A 10 12.99 14.51 12.75
CA ASP A 10 13.39 14.36 14.15
C ASP A 10 13.56 12.88 14.50
N CYS A 11 14.82 12.46 14.67
CA CYS A 11 15.17 11.07 15.00
C CYS A 11 14.49 10.54 16.28
N LYS A 12 14.25 11.41 17.29
CA LYS A 12 13.59 10.99 18.54
C LYS A 12 12.12 10.71 18.29
N VAL A 13 11.44 11.57 17.55
CA VAL A 13 10.05 11.38 17.14
C VAL A 13 9.94 10.11 16.30
N ARG A 14 10.79 9.98 15.29
CA ARG A 14 10.83 8.83 14.38
C ARG A 14 11.01 7.51 15.14
N CYS A 15 12.01 7.40 16.01
CA CYS A 15 12.25 6.19 16.82
C CYS A 15 11.09 5.87 17.75
N SER A 16 10.60 6.87 18.50
CA SER A 16 9.51 6.67 19.46
C SER A 16 8.23 6.18 18.79
N TYR A 17 7.84 6.80 17.65
CA TYR A 17 6.65 6.39 16.93
C TYR A 17 6.84 5.10 16.13
N SER A 18 8.05 4.78 15.69
CA SER A 18 8.32 3.50 15.06
C SER A 18 7.92 2.34 15.98
N GLU A 19 8.34 2.37 17.24
CA GLU A 19 8.00 1.32 18.21
C GLU A 19 6.49 1.32 18.56
N GLN A 20 5.90 2.50 18.75
CA GLN A 20 4.47 2.58 19.04
C GLN A 20 3.61 2.05 17.89
N LEU A 21 3.99 2.36 16.63
CA LEU A 21 3.26 1.92 15.44
C LEU A 21 3.45 0.44 15.15
N LYS A 22 4.62 -0.15 15.41
CA LYS A 22 4.81 -1.60 15.37
C LYS A 22 3.88 -2.31 16.34
N ASN A 23 3.76 -1.82 17.58
CA ASN A 23 2.83 -2.38 18.55
C ASN A 23 1.36 -2.18 18.16
N PHE A 24 1.02 -1.00 17.63
CA PHE A 24 -0.31 -0.68 17.14
C PHE A 24 -0.71 -1.56 15.94
N GLU A 25 0.22 -1.84 15.04
CA GLU A 25 -0.01 -2.68 13.85
C GLU A 25 -0.39 -4.12 14.19
N ASN A 26 0.08 -4.65 15.34
CA ASN A 26 -0.26 -5.99 15.82
C ASN A 26 -1.76 -6.19 16.11
N GLU A 27 -2.53 -5.10 16.25
CA GLU A 27 -3.99 -5.18 16.46
C GLU A 27 -4.76 -5.45 15.14
N PHE A 28 -4.07 -5.49 13.98
CA PHE A 28 -4.73 -5.60 12.69
C PHE A 28 -4.35 -6.88 11.96
N THR A 29 -5.39 -7.58 11.51
CA THR A 29 -5.28 -8.76 10.65
C THR A 29 -6.08 -8.51 9.37
N TYR A 30 -5.63 -9.13 8.29
CA TYR A 30 -6.25 -9.01 6.98
C TYR A 30 -6.71 -10.38 6.49
N PRO A 31 -7.91 -10.51 5.90
CA PRO A 31 -8.41 -11.79 5.42
C PRO A 31 -7.65 -12.23 4.16
N LEU A 32 -7.34 -13.53 4.09
CA LEU A 32 -6.73 -14.18 2.94
C LEU A 32 -7.43 -15.55 2.73
N GLY A 33 -8.53 -15.57 1.97
CA GLY A 33 -9.37 -16.75 1.87
C GLY A 33 -9.86 -17.20 3.23
N ASP A 34 -9.54 -18.46 3.61
CA ASP A 34 -9.88 -19.03 4.92
C ASP A 34 -8.86 -18.69 6.03
N LYS A 35 -7.76 -18.02 5.68
CA LYS A 35 -6.71 -17.60 6.60
C LYS A 35 -6.72 -16.11 6.84
N SER A 36 -5.86 -15.64 7.72
CA SER A 36 -5.55 -14.23 7.93
C SER A 36 -4.03 -14.01 7.83
N PHE A 37 -3.64 -12.81 7.45
CA PHE A 37 -2.26 -12.39 7.47
C PHE A 37 -2.10 -11.10 8.24
N TYR A 38 -0.88 -10.87 8.67
CA TYR A 38 -0.44 -9.62 9.29
C TYR A 38 0.53 -8.91 8.36
N ILE A 39 0.51 -7.59 8.40
CA ILE A 39 1.55 -6.76 7.81
C ILE A 39 2.48 -6.32 8.95
N ARG A 40 3.79 -6.36 8.72
CA ARG A 40 4.82 -5.94 9.67
C ARG A 40 5.79 -4.99 8.99
N HIS A 41 5.80 -3.74 9.42
CA HIS A 41 6.76 -2.76 8.94
C HIS A 41 8.02 -2.75 9.81
N GLY A 42 9.21 -2.89 9.19
CA GLY A 42 10.51 -2.88 9.87
C GLY A 42 10.66 -4.00 10.91
N TYR A 43 10.10 -5.19 10.65
CA TYR A 43 9.91 -6.25 11.65
C TYR A 43 11.22 -6.82 12.19
N GLN A 44 12.24 -7.04 11.37
CA GLN A 44 13.49 -7.69 11.80
C GLN A 44 14.56 -6.71 12.31
N GLY A 45 14.19 -5.48 12.63
CA GLY A 45 15.11 -4.49 13.21
C GLY A 45 16.16 -3.90 12.27
N VAL A 46 16.17 -4.34 11.00
CA VAL A 46 17.06 -3.78 9.96
C VAL A 46 16.57 -2.39 9.53
N TYR A 47 15.27 -2.23 9.49
CA TYR A 47 14.60 -0.99 9.12
C TYR A 47 13.64 -0.54 10.23
N ASP A 48 13.29 0.74 10.25
CA ASP A 48 12.22 1.25 11.10
C ASP A 48 10.84 1.09 10.43
N TYR A 49 9.78 1.45 11.15
CA TYR A 49 8.41 1.38 10.65
C TYR A 49 8.18 2.18 9.36
N PHE A 50 8.87 3.31 9.19
CA PHE A 50 8.65 4.26 8.10
C PHE A 50 9.44 3.93 6.83
N SER A 51 10.40 3.02 6.89
CA SER A 51 11.32 2.72 5.79
C SER A 51 10.62 2.23 4.51
N PHE A 52 9.45 1.57 4.64
CA PHE A 52 8.63 1.20 3.50
C PHE A 52 8.03 2.45 2.82
N PHE A 53 7.53 3.39 3.59
CA PHE A 53 6.86 4.58 3.05
C PHE A 53 7.87 5.56 2.42
N ASP A 54 9.07 5.67 2.98
CA ASP A 54 10.14 6.55 2.49
C ASP A 54 10.55 6.23 1.04
N GLN A 55 10.54 4.94 0.66
CA GLN A 55 10.88 4.54 -0.71
C GLN A 55 9.81 4.99 -1.73
N LEU A 56 8.61 5.31 -1.28
CA LEU A 56 7.49 5.69 -2.15
C LEU A 56 7.49 7.20 -2.48
N GLY A 57 8.04 8.07 -1.60
CA GLY A 57 8.04 9.51 -1.82
C GLY A 57 8.20 10.34 -0.55
N GLU A 58 7.75 11.61 -0.58
CA GLU A 58 7.75 12.50 0.59
C GLU A 58 6.63 12.09 1.55
N VAL A 59 6.99 11.57 2.72
CA VAL A 59 6.08 10.97 3.69
C VAL A 59 5.48 12.01 4.63
N HIS A 60 4.17 12.01 4.77
CA HIS A 60 3.42 12.73 5.80
C HIS A 60 2.61 11.72 6.63
N TYR A 61 3.25 11.15 7.65
CA TYR A 61 2.62 10.16 8.48
C TYR A 61 1.80 10.83 9.59
N MET A 62 0.54 10.45 9.70
CA MET A 62 -0.43 11.01 10.64
C MET A 62 -0.75 9.99 11.71
N VAL A 63 -0.80 10.44 12.97
CA VAL A 63 -1.26 9.64 14.10
C VAL A 63 -2.42 10.32 14.80
N ILE A 64 -3.25 9.48 15.39
CA ILE A 64 -4.37 9.88 16.23
C ILE A 64 -4.13 9.27 17.59
N GLU A 65 -4.09 10.12 18.60
CA GLU A 65 -3.89 9.72 19.99
C GLU A 65 -5.14 10.00 20.83
N ASP A 66 -5.37 9.14 21.79
CA ASP A 66 -6.37 9.40 22.83
C ASP A 66 -5.85 10.40 23.89
N ASP A 67 -6.59 10.55 24.97
CA ASP A 67 -6.23 11.50 26.03
C ASP A 67 -5.10 10.97 26.94
N ALA A 68 -4.73 9.71 26.81
CA ALA A 68 -3.56 9.08 27.44
C ALA A 68 -2.33 9.01 26.53
N ASP A 69 -2.34 9.75 25.39
CA ASP A 69 -1.31 9.78 24.35
C ASP A 69 -1.03 8.40 23.69
N LYS A 70 -1.98 7.44 23.79
CA LYS A 70 -1.91 6.15 23.10
C LYS A 70 -2.36 6.31 21.65
N VAL A 71 -1.63 5.72 20.71
CA VAL A 71 -2.02 5.67 19.30
C VAL A 71 -3.28 4.80 19.14
N ILE A 72 -4.35 5.41 18.64
CA ILE A 72 -5.66 4.78 18.37
C ILE A 72 -6.01 4.76 16.88
N GLY A 73 -5.24 5.45 16.08
CA GLY A 73 -5.37 5.47 14.64
C GLY A 73 -4.14 6.03 13.95
N ALA A 74 -3.96 5.65 12.70
CA ALA A 74 -2.87 6.10 11.86
C ALA A 74 -3.31 6.25 10.41
N GLY A 75 -2.50 6.94 9.62
CA GLY A 75 -2.66 7.06 8.19
C GLY A 75 -1.49 7.79 7.57
N CYS A 76 -1.22 7.51 6.31
CA CYS A 76 -0.11 8.07 5.60
C CYS A 76 -0.56 8.77 4.32
N ALA A 77 0.00 9.96 4.06
CA ALA A 77 -0.10 10.64 2.78
C ALA A 77 1.31 10.82 2.22
N ILE A 78 1.57 10.25 1.06
CA ILE A 78 2.87 10.27 0.41
C ILE A 78 2.78 11.12 -0.86
N LEU A 79 3.58 12.17 -0.95
CA LEU A 79 3.68 12.95 -2.18
C LEU A 79 4.66 12.25 -3.12
N ARG A 80 4.13 11.72 -4.19
CA ARG A 80 4.86 10.97 -5.21
C ARG A 80 5.07 11.81 -6.47
N HIS A 81 6.13 11.48 -7.19
CA HIS A 81 6.37 11.99 -8.53
C HIS A 81 6.16 10.83 -9.52
N LEU A 82 4.99 10.79 -10.16
CA LEU A 82 4.63 9.76 -11.11
C LEU A 82 4.47 10.37 -12.50
N ASN A 83 5.27 9.91 -13.46
CA ASN A 83 5.22 10.38 -14.84
C ASN A 83 5.28 11.93 -14.96
N GLY A 84 6.18 12.56 -14.19
CA GLY A 84 6.37 14.01 -14.16
C GLY A 84 5.31 14.82 -13.38
N GLU A 85 4.34 14.12 -12.78
CA GLU A 85 3.25 14.74 -12.03
C GLU A 85 3.39 14.50 -10.52
N LYS A 86 3.05 15.50 -9.71
CA LYS A 86 2.91 15.34 -8.26
C LYS A 86 1.54 14.76 -7.93
N VAL A 87 1.52 13.64 -7.23
CA VAL A 87 0.30 12.91 -6.88
C VAL A 87 0.37 12.45 -5.43
N TRP A 88 -0.69 12.65 -4.66
CA TRP A 88 -0.82 12.10 -3.32
C TRP A 88 -1.24 10.62 -3.37
N TYR A 89 -0.47 9.77 -2.73
CA TYR A 89 -0.86 8.41 -2.39
C TYR A 89 -1.30 8.38 -0.93
N LEU A 90 -2.57 8.01 -0.70
CA LEU A 90 -3.13 7.88 0.64
C LEU A 90 -3.16 6.40 1.01
N CYS A 91 -2.46 6.02 2.06
CA CYS A 91 -2.32 4.62 2.47
C CYS A 91 -2.25 4.46 3.99
N ASP A 92 -2.20 3.21 4.43
CA ASP A 92 -2.01 2.80 5.82
C ASP A 92 -3.04 3.35 6.82
N PHE A 93 -4.29 3.57 6.36
CA PHE A 93 -5.36 4.03 7.24
C PHE A 93 -5.85 2.92 8.15
N LYS A 94 -5.55 3.06 9.43
CA LYS A 94 -5.89 2.10 10.48
C LYS A 94 -6.56 2.83 11.65
N ILE A 95 -7.66 2.29 12.18
CA ILE A 95 -8.32 2.80 13.40
C ILE A 95 -8.73 1.58 14.22
N ILE A 96 -8.38 1.56 15.50
CA ILE A 96 -8.77 0.47 16.41
C ILE A 96 -10.30 0.35 16.48
N LYS A 97 -10.78 -0.87 16.68
CA LYS A 97 -12.21 -1.20 16.54
C LYS A 97 -13.12 -0.33 17.43
N SER A 98 -12.73 -0.04 18.67
CA SER A 98 -13.50 0.75 19.64
C SER A 98 -13.68 2.23 19.26
N PHE A 99 -12.87 2.73 18.31
CA PHE A 99 -12.93 4.11 17.83
C PHE A 99 -13.50 4.26 16.43
N ARG A 100 -13.85 3.15 15.77
CA ARG A 100 -14.48 3.19 14.45
C ARG A 100 -15.88 3.83 14.52
N GLY A 101 -16.32 4.43 13.41
CA GLY A 101 -17.64 5.08 13.35
C GLY A 101 -17.72 6.49 13.93
N LYS A 102 -16.64 7.02 14.53
CA LYS A 102 -16.59 8.35 15.14
C LYS A 102 -16.13 9.46 14.16
N HIS A 103 -16.21 9.23 12.87
CA HIS A 103 -15.79 10.17 11.81
C HIS A 103 -14.33 10.64 11.95
N ILE A 104 -13.47 9.75 12.45
CA ILE A 104 -12.06 10.10 12.72
C ILE A 104 -11.29 10.29 11.43
N LEU A 105 -11.49 9.42 10.44
CA LEU A 105 -10.85 9.54 9.13
C LEU A 105 -11.22 10.85 8.45
N GLU A 106 -12.50 11.20 8.48
CA GLU A 106 -13.00 12.45 7.91
C GLU A 106 -12.37 13.67 8.60
N LYS A 107 -12.29 13.66 9.93
CA LYS A 107 -11.63 14.73 10.70
C LYS A 107 -10.16 14.86 10.35
N MET A 108 -9.45 13.73 10.19
CA MET A 108 -8.04 13.70 9.81
C MET A 108 -7.84 14.29 8.40
N LEU A 109 -8.61 13.83 7.42
CA LEU A 109 -8.55 14.31 6.04
C LEU A 109 -8.87 15.82 5.98
N LEU A 110 -9.93 16.28 6.63
CA LEU A 110 -10.33 17.70 6.64
C LEU A 110 -9.28 18.59 7.30
N LYS A 111 -8.70 18.15 8.43
CA LYS A 111 -7.68 18.94 9.16
C LYS A 111 -6.48 19.29 8.28
N TYR A 112 -6.07 18.39 7.39
CA TYR A 112 -4.88 18.57 6.57
C TYR A 112 -5.17 18.81 5.10
N PHE A 113 -6.45 18.84 4.70
CA PHE A 113 -6.87 18.98 3.31
C PHE A 113 -6.18 20.14 2.59
N PHE A 114 -6.25 21.35 3.14
CA PHE A 114 -5.66 22.52 2.50
C PHE A 114 -4.14 22.45 2.40
N LYS A 115 -3.46 21.84 3.37
CA LYS A 115 -2.01 21.62 3.34
C LYS A 115 -1.62 20.74 2.16
N PHE A 116 -2.34 19.63 1.98
CA PHE A 116 -2.07 18.68 0.91
C PHE A 116 -2.51 19.22 -0.46
N TYR A 117 -3.67 19.84 -0.53
CA TYR A 117 -4.22 20.41 -1.76
C TYR A 117 -3.32 21.48 -2.41
N LYS A 118 -2.61 22.30 -1.61
CA LYS A 118 -1.64 23.29 -2.09
C LYS A 118 -0.44 22.66 -2.81
N LYS A 119 -0.02 21.45 -2.42
CA LYS A 119 1.12 20.74 -3.04
C LYS A 119 0.71 19.97 -4.29
N SER A 120 -0.46 19.34 -4.27
CA SER A 120 -1.06 18.66 -5.42
C SER A 120 -2.57 18.52 -5.25
N GLN A 121 -3.30 18.66 -6.36
CA GLN A 121 -4.75 18.43 -6.44
C GLN A 121 -5.08 16.99 -6.92
N LYS A 122 -4.06 16.19 -7.19
CA LYS A 122 -4.18 14.80 -7.65
C LYS A 122 -3.95 13.88 -6.48
N MET A 123 -4.84 12.90 -6.30
CA MET A 123 -4.69 11.89 -5.26
C MET A 123 -5.24 10.55 -5.71
N TYR A 124 -4.75 9.51 -5.10
CA TYR A 124 -5.30 8.16 -5.20
C TYR A 124 -5.10 7.38 -3.90
N PHE A 125 -5.89 6.33 -3.73
CA PHE A 125 -5.69 5.31 -2.71
C PHE A 125 -6.14 3.96 -3.23
N VAL A 126 -5.64 2.91 -2.61
CA VAL A 126 -6.05 1.53 -2.86
C VAL A 126 -6.77 1.00 -1.65
N ASN A 127 -7.90 0.37 -1.89
CA ASN A 127 -8.67 -0.28 -0.85
C ASN A 127 -8.72 -1.78 -1.13
N MET A 128 -8.19 -2.55 -0.19
CA MET A 128 -8.05 -4.01 -0.27
C MET A 128 -9.30 -4.78 0.18
N SER A 129 -10.43 -4.09 0.37
CA SER A 129 -11.66 -4.74 0.80
C SER A 129 -12.43 -5.34 -0.38
N ASN A 130 -12.71 -6.65 -0.33
CA ASN A 130 -13.48 -7.41 -1.32
C ASN A 130 -14.98 -7.09 -1.34
N LYS A 131 -15.46 -6.22 -0.49
CA LYS A 131 -16.91 -5.93 -0.40
C LYS A 131 -17.30 -4.95 -1.47
N LYS A 132 -18.22 -5.35 -2.37
CA LYS A 132 -18.85 -4.48 -3.38
C LYS A 132 -19.49 -3.22 -2.76
N ASP A 133 -20.02 -3.32 -1.54
CA ASP A 133 -20.54 -2.20 -0.75
C ASP A 133 -19.44 -1.68 0.19
N ASN A 134 -18.51 -0.95 -0.39
CA ASN A 134 -17.40 -0.45 0.37
C ASN A 134 -17.73 0.88 1.06
N GLY A 135 -18.12 0.80 2.33
CA GLY A 135 -18.44 1.98 3.13
C GLY A 135 -17.33 3.03 3.18
N LEU A 136 -16.06 2.65 3.00
CA LEU A 136 -14.96 3.59 2.90
C LEU A 136 -15.01 4.39 1.59
N ILE A 137 -15.21 3.71 0.45
CA ILE A 137 -15.35 4.37 -0.85
C ILE A 137 -16.55 5.32 -0.83
N ASN A 138 -17.70 4.86 -0.34
CA ASN A 138 -18.91 5.69 -0.26
C ASN A 138 -18.71 6.91 0.65
N ARG A 139 -17.96 6.78 1.75
CA ARG A 139 -17.64 7.91 2.63
C ARG A 139 -16.68 8.89 1.99
N VAL A 140 -15.60 8.41 1.37
CA VAL A 140 -14.62 9.28 0.69
C VAL A 140 -15.27 9.96 -0.51
N THR A 141 -16.03 9.24 -1.32
CA THR A 141 -16.80 9.85 -2.43
C THR A 141 -17.83 10.83 -1.92
N GLY A 142 -18.50 10.54 -0.80
CA GLY A 142 -19.44 11.45 -0.14
C GLY A 142 -18.81 12.76 0.34
N LEU A 143 -17.60 12.73 0.88
CA LEU A 143 -16.84 13.92 1.27
C LEU A 143 -16.43 14.79 0.07
N PHE A 144 -16.27 14.18 -1.09
CA PHE A 144 -15.76 14.84 -2.30
C PHE A 144 -16.83 14.96 -3.41
N HIS A 145 -18.11 15.08 -3.07
CA HIS A 145 -19.19 15.25 -4.06
C HIS A 145 -18.95 16.34 -5.13
N LEU A 146 -18.14 17.34 -4.79
CA LEU A 146 -17.77 18.43 -5.70
C LEU A 146 -16.57 18.11 -6.58
N PHE A 147 -15.94 16.94 -6.40
CA PHE A 147 -14.70 16.59 -7.08
C PHE A 147 -14.88 15.36 -7.97
N PRO A 148 -14.31 15.35 -9.17
CA PRO A 148 -14.38 14.17 -10.05
C PRO A 148 -13.55 13.04 -9.46
N ILE A 149 -14.20 12.05 -8.86
CA ILE A 149 -13.59 10.84 -8.31
C ILE A 149 -13.86 9.69 -9.27
N LYS A 150 -12.84 8.91 -9.54
CA LYS A 150 -12.90 7.67 -10.31
C LYS A 150 -12.51 6.49 -9.42
N ALA A 151 -13.39 5.52 -9.35
CA ALA A 151 -13.09 4.22 -8.75
C ALA A 151 -13.04 3.15 -9.85
N VAL A 152 -12.09 2.25 -9.79
CA VAL A 152 -11.94 1.09 -10.66
C VAL A 152 -11.56 -0.11 -9.84
N ASP A 153 -11.97 -1.30 -10.28
CA ASP A 153 -11.51 -2.54 -9.66
C ASP A 153 -10.02 -2.75 -9.97
N LEU A 154 -9.31 -3.22 -8.97
CA LEU A 154 -7.90 -3.57 -9.05
C LEU A 154 -7.75 -5.04 -8.67
N TYR A 155 -7.12 -5.80 -9.54
CA TYR A 155 -6.97 -7.24 -9.41
C TYR A 155 -5.54 -7.57 -8.99
N PHE A 156 -5.40 -8.45 -7.99
CA PHE A 156 -4.13 -8.97 -7.52
C PHE A 156 -4.05 -10.44 -7.87
N PHE A 157 -3.01 -10.77 -8.61
CA PHE A 157 -2.77 -12.09 -9.12
C PHE A 157 -1.52 -12.68 -8.47
N GLU A 158 -1.57 -13.98 -8.23
CA GLU A 158 -0.48 -14.75 -7.64
C GLU A 158 -0.14 -15.94 -8.52
N TRP A 159 1.13 -16.24 -8.65
CA TRP A 159 1.66 -17.49 -9.18
C TRP A 159 3.03 -17.80 -8.60
N THR A 160 3.52 -19.01 -8.77
CA THR A 160 4.86 -19.39 -8.31
C THR A 160 5.92 -19.07 -9.36
N MET A 161 7.18 -18.96 -8.95
CA MET A 161 8.31 -18.81 -9.87
C MET A 161 8.37 -20.00 -10.85
N LYS A 162 8.01 -21.21 -10.40
CA LYS A 162 7.91 -22.42 -11.26
C LYS A 162 6.90 -22.22 -12.38
N ASP A 163 5.73 -21.65 -12.09
CA ASP A 163 4.70 -21.40 -13.09
C ASP A 163 5.12 -20.31 -14.08
N PHE A 164 5.79 -19.26 -13.59
CA PHE A 164 6.34 -18.19 -14.42
C PHE A 164 7.32 -18.73 -15.47
N ILE A 165 8.22 -19.65 -15.04
CA ILE A 165 9.17 -20.34 -15.94
C ILE A 165 8.42 -21.24 -16.94
N ALA A 166 7.41 -21.99 -16.48
CA ALA A 166 6.66 -22.91 -17.32
C ALA A 166 5.84 -22.20 -18.42
N ASP A 167 5.44 -20.95 -18.18
CA ASP A 167 4.72 -20.13 -19.15
C ASP A 167 5.66 -19.49 -20.21
N ASN A 168 6.97 -19.77 -20.15
CA ASN A 168 8.01 -19.27 -21.09
C ASN A 168 8.01 -17.74 -21.21
N LEU A 169 7.72 -17.03 -20.12
CA LEU A 169 7.81 -15.57 -20.09
C LEU A 169 9.27 -15.14 -20.17
N ASN A 170 9.53 -14.13 -20.97
CA ASN A 170 10.86 -13.59 -21.10
C ASN A 170 11.24 -12.77 -19.87
N PHE A 171 12.18 -13.26 -19.06
CA PHE A 171 12.66 -12.57 -17.86
C PHE A 171 13.20 -11.17 -18.16
N ASP A 172 13.70 -10.95 -19.38
CA ASP A 172 14.23 -9.66 -19.78
C ASP A 172 13.18 -8.56 -19.90
N ASP A 173 11.90 -8.89 -19.92
CA ASP A 173 10.80 -7.93 -20.02
C ASP A 173 10.29 -7.49 -18.62
N TYR A 174 10.77 -8.12 -17.54
CA TYR A 174 10.28 -7.91 -16.20
C TYR A 174 11.36 -7.56 -15.19
N ILE A 175 10.95 -6.86 -14.13
CA ILE A 175 11.74 -6.56 -12.94
C ILE A 175 11.02 -7.19 -11.75
N PHE A 176 11.79 -7.82 -10.87
CA PHE A 176 11.28 -8.43 -9.65
C PHE A 176 11.72 -7.58 -8.47
N LEU A 177 10.76 -7.02 -7.74
CA LEU A 177 11.00 -6.17 -6.58
C LEU A 177 10.56 -6.88 -5.31
N THR A 178 11.21 -6.57 -4.19
CA THR A 178 10.82 -7.08 -2.88
C THR A 178 10.79 -5.96 -1.85
N ASN A 179 9.86 -6.06 -0.92
CA ASN A 179 9.76 -5.20 0.26
C ASN A 179 10.33 -5.86 1.53
N LYS A 180 11.05 -6.95 1.38
CA LYS A 180 11.60 -7.75 2.48
C LYS A 180 12.26 -6.87 3.56
N ASN A 181 11.93 -7.13 4.81
CA ASN A 181 12.34 -6.42 6.02
C ASN A 181 11.80 -4.98 6.16
N LYS A 182 11.35 -4.33 5.08
CA LYS A 182 10.67 -3.02 5.15
C LYS A 182 9.18 -3.17 5.40
N LYS A 183 8.57 -4.15 4.72
CA LYS A 183 7.17 -4.53 4.86
C LYS A 183 7.04 -6.01 4.57
N ASP A 184 6.88 -6.79 5.63
CA ASP A 184 6.75 -8.23 5.55
C ASP A 184 5.28 -8.65 5.68
N ILE A 185 4.91 -9.71 4.97
CA ILE A 185 3.63 -10.38 5.14
C ILE A 185 3.88 -11.62 5.98
N VAL A 186 3.13 -11.75 7.08
CA VAL A 186 3.27 -12.86 8.02
C VAL A 186 1.99 -13.69 8.03
N ILE A 187 2.10 -14.97 7.76
CA ILE A 187 1.00 -15.96 7.79
C ILE A 187 1.44 -17.11 8.69
N ASP A 188 0.61 -17.50 9.65
CA ASP A 188 0.89 -18.59 10.59
C ASP A 188 2.29 -18.43 11.27
N ASP A 189 2.65 -17.18 11.65
CA ASP A 189 3.92 -16.75 12.23
C ASP A 189 5.16 -16.91 11.34
N GLU A 190 5.00 -17.28 10.08
CA GLU A 190 6.05 -17.34 9.08
C GLU A 190 6.04 -16.12 8.17
N ILE A 191 7.23 -15.61 7.83
CA ILE A 191 7.38 -14.51 6.87
C ILE A 191 7.30 -15.07 5.46
N PHE A 192 6.34 -14.54 4.69
CA PHE A 192 6.20 -14.85 3.28
C PHE A 192 7.00 -13.87 2.43
N ASP A 193 8.00 -14.39 1.72
CA ASP A 193 8.73 -13.63 0.72
C ASP A 193 7.86 -13.50 -0.53
N ILE A 194 7.38 -12.29 -0.78
CA ILE A 194 6.62 -11.95 -1.98
C ILE A 194 7.50 -11.12 -2.90
N TYR A 195 7.58 -11.54 -4.14
CA TYR A 195 8.25 -10.79 -5.20
C TYR A 195 7.21 -10.14 -6.10
N HIS A 196 7.34 -8.83 -6.25
CA HIS A 196 6.43 -8.05 -7.08
C HIS A 196 6.97 -7.95 -8.48
N VAL A 197 6.21 -8.46 -9.45
CA VAL A 197 6.60 -8.46 -10.86
C VAL A 197 6.13 -7.17 -11.51
N ILE A 198 7.02 -6.50 -12.20
CA ILE A 198 6.78 -5.21 -12.87
C ILE A 198 7.37 -5.27 -14.27
N ASP A 199 6.65 -4.74 -15.25
CA ASP A 199 7.17 -4.53 -16.61
C ASP A 199 8.34 -3.53 -16.58
N LYS A 200 9.43 -3.82 -17.27
CA LYS A 200 10.62 -2.95 -17.38
C LYS A 200 10.30 -1.55 -17.93
N HIS A 201 9.27 -1.44 -18.74
CA HIS A 201 8.81 -0.17 -19.30
C HIS A 201 7.83 0.58 -18.38
N SER A 202 7.72 0.15 -17.13
CA SER A 202 6.87 0.78 -16.13
C SER A 202 7.35 2.19 -15.75
N TYR A 203 6.43 3.00 -15.24
CA TYR A 203 6.71 4.36 -14.78
C TYR A 203 7.14 4.45 -13.31
N ILE A 204 7.46 3.31 -12.69
CA ILE A 204 7.93 3.29 -11.30
C ILE A 204 9.42 3.64 -11.26
N ASP A 205 9.80 4.42 -10.26
CA ASP A 205 11.20 4.72 -9.97
C ASP A 205 11.83 3.48 -9.28
N VAL A 206 12.33 2.58 -10.08
CA VAL A 206 12.84 1.27 -9.63
C VAL A 206 14.02 1.42 -8.67
N ASP A 207 14.82 2.48 -8.80
CA ASP A 207 16.02 2.71 -7.99
C ASP A 207 15.70 2.88 -6.50
N LYS A 208 14.46 3.22 -6.16
CA LYS A 208 14.01 3.34 -4.77
C LYS A 208 13.65 2.02 -4.12
N PHE A 209 13.50 0.95 -4.90
CA PHE A 209 13.09 -0.36 -4.43
C PHE A 209 14.26 -1.33 -4.43
N HIS A 210 14.12 -2.40 -3.66
CA HIS A 210 15.08 -3.49 -3.70
C HIS A 210 14.77 -4.42 -4.88
N VAL A 211 15.65 -4.42 -5.88
CA VAL A 211 15.58 -5.36 -7.01
C VAL A 211 16.06 -6.72 -6.53
N ALA A 212 15.22 -7.73 -6.69
CA ALA A 212 15.55 -9.08 -6.30
C ALA A 212 16.57 -9.71 -7.26
N ASP A 213 17.50 -10.46 -6.69
CA ASP A 213 18.41 -11.29 -7.46
C ASP A 213 17.66 -12.56 -7.90
N LEU A 214 17.41 -12.70 -9.19
CA LEU A 214 16.68 -13.83 -9.78
C LEU A 214 17.27 -15.18 -9.38
N ALA A 215 18.60 -15.27 -9.20
CA ALA A 215 19.26 -16.51 -8.81
C ALA A 215 18.90 -16.96 -7.37
N LYS A 216 18.36 -16.06 -6.55
CA LYS A 216 17.96 -16.34 -5.18
C LYS A 216 16.47 -16.62 -5.03
N ILE A 217 15.65 -16.36 -6.05
CA ILE A 217 14.23 -16.64 -6.03
C ILE A 217 14.03 -18.15 -6.22
N LYS A 218 13.40 -18.80 -5.25
CA LYS A 218 13.12 -20.23 -5.30
C LYS A 218 11.92 -20.53 -6.23
N SER A 219 11.87 -21.72 -6.76
CA SER A 219 10.77 -22.16 -7.63
C SER A 219 9.38 -22.12 -6.97
N THR A 220 9.36 -22.18 -5.63
CA THR A 220 8.15 -22.14 -4.81
C THR A 220 7.78 -20.76 -4.30
N ASP A 221 8.65 -19.76 -4.53
CA ASP A 221 8.39 -18.41 -4.03
C ASP A 221 7.22 -17.76 -4.78
N THR A 222 6.50 -16.95 -4.05
CA THR A 222 5.29 -16.28 -4.55
C THR A 222 5.65 -15.04 -5.36
N LEU A 223 5.13 -14.98 -6.56
CA LEU A 223 5.15 -13.81 -7.42
C LEU A 223 3.78 -13.14 -7.38
N MET A 224 3.77 -11.82 -7.23
CA MET A 224 2.55 -11.02 -7.19
C MET A 224 2.57 -9.96 -8.30
N TYR A 225 1.44 -9.82 -8.96
CA TYR A 225 1.20 -8.80 -9.96
C TYR A 225 -0.13 -8.11 -9.69
N SER A 226 -0.25 -6.82 -9.98
CA SER A 226 -1.52 -6.10 -9.91
C SER A 226 -1.83 -5.41 -11.22
N SER A 227 -3.09 -5.44 -11.62
CA SER A 227 -3.59 -4.74 -12.79
C SER A 227 -5.03 -4.29 -12.59
N PRO A 228 -5.42 -3.11 -13.09
CA PRO A 228 -6.82 -2.88 -13.42
C PRO A 228 -7.12 -3.83 -14.57
N MET A 229 -8.18 -4.63 -14.46
CA MET A 229 -8.52 -5.61 -15.49
C MET A 229 -8.44 -4.99 -16.88
N ASN A 230 -7.48 -5.50 -17.66
CA ASN A 230 -7.38 -5.22 -19.06
C ASN A 230 -7.14 -6.57 -19.71
N ASP A 231 -8.02 -6.98 -20.62
CA ASP A 231 -8.02 -8.26 -21.34
C ASP A 231 -6.63 -8.67 -21.87
N LYS A 232 -5.77 -7.69 -22.13
CA LYS A 232 -4.39 -7.94 -22.61
C LYS A 232 -3.49 -8.57 -21.56
N VAL A 233 -3.66 -8.27 -20.28
CA VAL A 233 -2.76 -8.79 -19.22
C VAL A 233 -3.09 -10.25 -18.92
N GLU A 234 -4.37 -10.61 -18.86
CA GLU A 234 -4.78 -12.01 -18.70
C GLU A 234 -4.29 -12.89 -19.86
N GLN A 235 -4.30 -12.36 -21.09
CA GLN A 235 -3.82 -13.08 -22.27
C GLN A 235 -2.30 -13.28 -22.27
N ILE A 236 -1.53 -12.28 -21.78
CA ILE A 236 -0.07 -12.32 -21.81
C ILE A 236 0.50 -13.18 -20.68
N LEU A 237 -0.04 -13.06 -19.48
CA LEU A 237 0.57 -13.67 -18.28
C LEU A 237 -0.06 -15.01 -17.88
N LYS A 238 -1.16 -15.45 -18.52
CA LYS A 238 -1.88 -16.69 -18.16
C LYS A 238 -2.06 -16.83 -16.65
N ILE A 239 -2.46 -15.74 -16.00
CA ILE A 239 -2.52 -15.62 -14.56
C ILE A 239 -3.43 -16.70 -14.00
N LYS A 240 -2.88 -17.57 -13.14
CA LYS A 240 -3.57 -18.78 -12.68
C LYS A 240 -4.45 -18.56 -11.47
N GLN A 241 -4.14 -17.57 -10.62
CA GLN A 241 -4.88 -17.36 -9.38
C GLN A 241 -5.14 -15.89 -9.12
N LEU A 242 -6.42 -15.54 -8.97
CA LEU A 242 -6.84 -14.25 -8.44
C LEU A 242 -6.74 -14.30 -6.91
N LEU A 243 -5.83 -13.51 -6.33
CA LEU A 243 -5.62 -13.45 -4.90
C LEU A 243 -6.72 -12.62 -4.21
N THR A 244 -6.99 -11.45 -4.73
CA THR A 244 -8.02 -10.55 -4.20
C THR A 244 -8.41 -9.50 -5.23
N VAL A 245 -9.58 -8.89 -5.00
CA VAL A 245 -10.03 -7.73 -5.75
C VAL A 245 -10.07 -6.56 -4.78
N GLY A 246 -9.35 -5.50 -5.11
CA GLY A 246 -9.39 -4.23 -4.42
C GLY A 246 -10.07 -3.16 -5.26
N SER A 247 -10.01 -1.93 -4.79
CA SER A 247 -10.47 -0.77 -5.53
C SER A 247 -9.39 0.29 -5.58
N PHE A 248 -9.09 0.78 -6.77
CA PHE A 248 -8.28 1.96 -6.97
C PHE A 248 -9.19 3.18 -7.10
N VAL A 249 -9.01 4.15 -6.21
CA VAL A 249 -9.81 5.37 -6.20
C VAL A 249 -8.91 6.57 -6.45
N SER A 250 -9.23 7.35 -7.46
CA SER A 250 -8.44 8.52 -7.84
C SER A 250 -9.27 9.78 -7.99
N HIS A 251 -8.65 10.92 -7.66
CA HIS A 251 -9.15 12.25 -7.93
C HIS A 251 -8.16 12.97 -8.86
N ARG A 252 -8.63 13.43 -10.01
CA ARG A 252 -7.85 14.15 -11.05
C ARG A 252 -6.58 13.44 -11.52
N PHE A 253 -6.45 12.15 -11.24
CA PHE A 253 -5.34 11.33 -11.68
C PHE A 253 -5.85 10.23 -12.61
N LYS A 254 -5.26 10.11 -13.79
CA LYS A 254 -5.57 9.01 -14.71
C LYS A 254 -4.59 7.88 -14.43
N MET A 255 -5.10 6.83 -13.80
CA MET A 255 -4.35 5.61 -13.62
C MET A 255 -4.05 4.96 -14.98
N LYS A 256 -2.80 4.59 -15.21
CA LYS A 256 -2.42 3.70 -16.31
C LYS A 256 -2.10 2.31 -15.79
N VAL A 257 -1.29 2.23 -14.75
CA VAL A 257 -0.93 0.97 -14.07
C VAL A 257 -0.72 1.26 -12.59
N TYR A 258 -1.11 0.32 -11.74
CA TYR A 258 -0.81 0.31 -10.32
C TYR A 258 0.04 -0.92 -9.99
N TYR A 259 1.08 -0.74 -9.18
CA TYR A 259 2.05 -1.80 -8.91
C TYR A 259 1.82 -2.42 -7.53
N SER A 260 1.82 -3.75 -7.47
CA SER A 260 1.63 -4.49 -6.20
C SER A 260 2.67 -4.15 -5.14
N VAL A 261 3.88 -3.74 -5.53
CA VAL A 261 4.97 -3.35 -4.61
C VAL A 261 4.63 -2.14 -3.73
N GLU A 262 3.63 -1.36 -4.12
CA GLU A 262 3.22 -0.13 -3.43
C GLU A 262 2.17 -0.38 -2.33
N ILE A 263 1.67 -1.62 -2.21
CA ILE A 263 0.62 -1.97 -1.25
C ILE A 263 1.21 -2.44 0.05
#